data_a27edac6caff53a2b7632b7ae8a025ac
#
_entry.id   a27edac6caff53a2b7632b7ae8a025ac
#
_cell.length_a   1.000
_cell.length_b   1.000
_cell.length_c   1.000
_cell.angle_alpha   90.00
_cell.angle_beta   90.00
_cell.angle_gamma   90.00
#
_symmetry.space_group_name_H-M   'P 1'
#
loop_
_entity.id
_entity.type
_entity.pdbx_description
1 polymer ?
#
loop_
_entity_poly.entity_id
_entity_poly.type
_entity_poly.pdbx_seq_one_letter_code
_entity_poly.pdbx_strand_id
1 'polypeptide(L)'
;MNNSSKKIIPILLLLLCTCLLGLHLQATQEATFFYREQQQIFLFDSEYVLNILKTIGGLATICSQFIIQFFKVPLIGSLVTALIGGISGWLFWLTLRKIHPALYLLPLAFLPILFQYLYLMKDSYHYEGLIAMLFWSLALSLYSYGARKFNWTYRTLIGCLLATGLFLSLIHI
;
A
#
# COMPACT_ATOMS: atom_id res chain seq x y z
N MET A 1 19.04 -25.21 7.84
CA MET A 1 18.67 -24.25 6.76
C MET A 1 19.67 -23.12 6.80
N ASN A 2 20.36 -22.89 5.69
CA ASN A 2 21.46 -21.94 5.60
C ASN A 2 20.94 -20.50 5.84
N ASN A 3 21.75 -19.63 6.44
CA ASN A 3 21.34 -18.26 6.82
C ASN A 3 20.94 -17.40 5.60
N SER A 4 21.51 -17.70 4.43
CA SER A 4 21.14 -17.07 3.15
C SER A 4 19.75 -17.48 2.68
N SER A 5 19.34 -18.74 2.84
CA SER A 5 18.01 -19.22 2.44
C SER A 5 16.90 -18.55 3.23
N LYS A 6 17.11 -18.26 4.52
CA LYS A 6 16.13 -17.56 5.37
C LYS A 6 15.85 -16.10 4.91
N LYS A 7 16.77 -15.49 4.16
CA LYS A 7 16.60 -14.14 3.62
C LYS A 7 15.98 -14.15 2.22
N ILE A 8 16.30 -15.14 1.41
CA ILE A 8 15.91 -15.19 -0.01
C ILE A 8 14.48 -15.71 -0.17
N ILE A 9 14.07 -16.71 0.61
CA ILE A 9 12.73 -17.31 0.52
C ILE A 9 11.59 -16.28 0.63
N PRO A 10 11.56 -15.37 1.62
CA PRO A 10 10.49 -14.36 1.71
C PRO A 10 10.43 -13.44 0.49
N ILE A 11 11.58 -13.05 -0.03
CA ILE A 11 11.67 -12.18 -1.21
C ILE A 11 11.07 -12.89 -2.43
N LEU A 12 11.47 -14.13 -2.68
CA LEU A 12 10.98 -14.91 -3.81
C LEU A 12 9.47 -15.17 -3.72
N LEU A 13 8.96 -15.49 -2.53
CA LEU A 13 7.53 -15.72 -2.32
C LEU A 13 6.71 -14.44 -2.53
N LEU A 14 7.17 -13.30 -2.00
CA LEU A 14 6.50 -12.01 -2.21
C LEU A 14 6.53 -11.59 -3.68
N LEU A 15 7.66 -11.77 -4.37
CA LEU A 15 7.76 -11.52 -5.80
C LEU A 15 6.81 -12.42 -6.60
N LEU A 16 6.78 -13.71 -6.30
CA LEU A 16 5.87 -14.66 -6.95
C LEU A 16 4.41 -14.24 -6.75
N CYS A 17 4.01 -13.91 -5.53
CA CYS A 17 2.65 -13.45 -5.24
C CYS A 17 2.32 -12.13 -5.94
N THR A 18 3.27 -11.20 -6.00
CA THR A 18 3.10 -9.93 -6.73
C THR A 18 2.88 -10.17 -8.23
N CYS A 19 3.67 -11.06 -8.84
CA CYS A 19 3.51 -11.44 -10.23
C CYS A 19 2.17 -12.13 -10.50
N LEU A 20 1.78 -13.08 -9.66
CA LEU A 20 0.50 -13.77 -9.77
C LEU A 20 -0.68 -12.81 -9.61
N LEU A 21 -0.60 -11.86 -8.67
CA LEU A 21 -1.61 -10.81 -8.50
C LEU A 21 -1.70 -9.95 -9.76
N GLY A 22 -0.59 -9.50 -10.33
CA GLY A 22 -0.57 -8.69 -11.56
C GLY A 22 -1.21 -9.42 -12.74
N LEU A 23 -0.86 -10.69 -12.96
CA LEU A 23 -1.44 -11.51 -14.01
C LEU A 23 -2.94 -11.73 -13.80
N HIS A 24 -3.35 -11.99 -12.56
CA HIS A 24 -4.76 -12.17 -12.23
C HIS A 24 -5.57 -10.88 -12.44
N LEU A 25 -5.07 -9.73 -11.98
CA LEU A 25 -5.70 -8.42 -12.19
C LEU A 25 -5.80 -8.08 -13.68
N GLN A 26 -4.77 -8.38 -14.47
CA GLN A 26 -4.81 -8.18 -15.92
C GLN A 26 -5.90 -9.03 -16.57
N ALA A 27 -6.08 -10.27 -16.15
CA ALA A 27 -7.05 -11.18 -16.73
C ALA A 27 -8.52 -10.88 -16.32
N THR A 28 -8.71 -10.29 -15.12
CA THR A 28 -10.06 -10.17 -14.53
C THR A 28 -10.55 -8.73 -14.39
N GLN A 29 -9.66 -7.74 -14.33
CA GLN A 29 -9.99 -6.36 -13.96
C GLN A 29 -9.68 -5.32 -15.06
N GLU A 30 -9.43 -5.75 -16.28
CA GLU A 30 -9.08 -4.86 -17.40
C GLU A 30 -10.13 -3.75 -17.60
N ALA A 31 -11.41 -4.12 -17.67
CA ALA A 31 -12.49 -3.16 -17.82
C ALA A 31 -12.63 -2.21 -16.62
N THR A 32 -12.37 -2.71 -15.41
CA THR A 32 -12.44 -1.91 -14.17
C THR A 32 -11.35 -0.84 -14.14
N PHE A 33 -10.14 -1.14 -14.60
CA PHE A 33 -9.06 -0.15 -14.67
C PHE A 33 -9.38 0.97 -15.64
N PHE A 34 -9.88 0.62 -16.82
CA PHE A 34 -10.30 1.59 -17.81
C PHE A 34 -11.46 2.48 -17.31
N TYR A 35 -12.44 1.89 -16.64
CA TYR A 35 -13.56 2.61 -16.03
C TYR A 35 -13.11 3.59 -14.93
N ARG A 36 -12.16 3.20 -14.10
CA ARG A 36 -11.62 4.05 -13.04
C ARG A 36 -10.86 5.27 -13.60
N GLU A 37 -10.13 5.11 -14.68
CA GLU A 37 -9.47 6.22 -15.35
C GLU A 37 -10.47 7.28 -15.82
N GLN A 38 -11.62 6.85 -16.34
CA GLN A 38 -12.67 7.77 -16.78
C GLN A 38 -13.36 8.51 -15.64
N GLN A 39 -13.42 7.93 -14.45
CA GLN A 39 -14.08 8.53 -13.29
C GLN A 39 -13.26 9.59 -12.55
N GLN A 40 -11.94 9.52 -12.62
CA GLN A 40 -11.05 10.36 -11.82
C GLN A 40 -10.04 11.08 -12.71
N ILE A 41 -10.31 12.36 -12.96
CA ILE A 41 -9.41 13.22 -13.75
C ILE A 41 -8.50 13.98 -12.78
N PHE A 42 -7.19 13.88 -12.99
CA PHE A 42 -6.21 14.71 -12.30
C PHE A 42 -5.96 16.00 -13.09
N LEU A 43 -6.09 17.14 -12.45
CA LEU A 43 -5.77 18.42 -13.04
C LEU A 43 -4.39 18.90 -12.58
N PHE A 44 -3.52 19.23 -13.54
CA PHE A 44 -2.20 19.83 -13.28
C PHE A 44 -2.32 21.33 -12.96
N ASP A 45 -3.22 21.66 -12.02
CA ASP A 45 -3.42 23.01 -11.54
C ASP A 45 -3.03 23.12 -10.08
N SER A 46 -2.28 24.17 -9.73
CA SER A 46 -1.78 24.37 -8.37
C SER A 46 -2.89 24.62 -7.37
N GLU A 47 -3.95 25.32 -7.77
CA GLU A 47 -5.09 25.60 -6.91
C GLU A 47 -5.88 24.32 -6.60
N TYR A 48 -6.09 23.48 -7.63
CA TYR A 48 -6.71 22.17 -7.48
C TYR A 48 -5.93 21.28 -6.50
N VAL A 49 -4.61 21.16 -6.70
CA VAL A 49 -3.74 20.34 -5.84
C VAL A 49 -3.75 20.84 -4.40
N LEU A 50 -3.64 22.16 -4.18
CA LEU A 50 -3.67 22.76 -2.85
C LEU A 50 -5.02 22.56 -2.13
N ASN A 51 -6.11 22.64 -2.86
CA ASN A 51 -7.44 22.41 -2.29
C ASN A 51 -7.62 20.97 -1.83
N ILE A 52 -7.16 19.98 -2.62
CA ILE A 52 -7.20 18.58 -2.20
C ILE A 52 -6.26 18.34 -1.01
N LEU A 53 -5.04 18.90 -1.02
CA LEU A 53 -4.10 18.72 0.11
C LEU A 53 -4.64 19.23 1.45
N LYS A 54 -5.56 20.19 1.44
CA LYS A 54 -6.23 20.68 2.66
C LYS A 54 -7.27 19.69 3.20
N THR A 55 -7.72 18.74 2.41
CA THR A 55 -8.66 17.72 2.85
C THR A 55 -7.95 16.59 3.60
N ILE A 56 -8.69 15.93 4.49
CA ILE A 56 -8.18 14.74 5.20
C ILE A 56 -7.93 13.64 4.15
N GLY A 57 -6.74 13.01 4.18
CA GLY A 57 -6.37 12.01 3.17
C GLY A 57 -5.91 12.58 1.82
N GLY A 58 -5.91 13.91 1.65
CA GLY A 58 -5.65 14.58 0.36
C GLY A 58 -4.35 14.16 -0.32
N LEU A 59 -3.31 13.78 0.43
CA LEU A 59 -2.09 13.25 -0.17
C LEU A 59 -2.32 11.90 -0.88
N ALA A 60 -3.09 11.00 -0.26
CA ALA A 60 -3.44 9.71 -0.86
C ALA A 60 -4.34 9.93 -2.09
N THR A 61 -5.29 10.86 -2.00
CA THR A 61 -6.18 11.26 -3.11
C THR A 61 -5.37 11.76 -4.31
N ILE A 62 -4.44 12.70 -4.12
CA ILE A 62 -3.60 13.23 -5.20
C ILE A 62 -2.76 12.12 -5.84
N CYS A 63 -2.08 11.31 -5.01
CA CYS A 63 -1.26 10.22 -5.52
C CYS A 63 -2.10 9.19 -6.29
N SER A 64 -3.30 8.86 -5.80
CA SER A 64 -4.19 7.91 -6.48
C SER A 64 -4.68 8.44 -7.81
N GLN A 65 -5.18 9.67 -7.85
CA GLN A 65 -5.66 10.32 -9.08
C GLN A 65 -4.55 10.45 -10.11
N PHE A 66 -3.34 10.81 -9.69
CA PHE A 66 -2.19 10.87 -10.59
C PHE A 66 -1.86 9.48 -11.17
N ILE A 67 -1.87 8.43 -10.36
CA ILE A 67 -1.56 7.07 -10.80
C ILE A 67 -2.65 6.53 -11.73
N ILE A 68 -3.93 6.79 -11.44
CA ILE A 68 -5.07 6.31 -12.23
C ILE A 68 -5.03 6.83 -13.67
N GLN A 69 -4.45 7.98 -13.94
CA GLN A 69 -4.32 8.50 -15.32
C GLN A 69 -3.55 7.55 -16.26
N PHE A 70 -2.67 6.72 -15.70
CA PHE A 70 -1.93 5.73 -16.48
C PHE A 70 -2.73 4.46 -16.76
N PHE A 71 -3.94 4.32 -16.20
CA PHE A 71 -4.81 3.15 -16.37
C PHE A 71 -5.50 3.09 -17.73
N LYS A 72 -5.34 4.13 -18.55
CA LYS A 72 -5.71 4.10 -19.97
C LYS A 72 -5.12 2.86 -20.68
N VAL A 73 -3.99 2.37 -20.20
CA VAL A 73 -3.41 1.09 -20.60
C VAL A 73 -3.62 0.09 -19.47
N PRO A 74 -4.57 -0.86 -19.57
CA PRO A 74 -4.93 -1.77 -18.47
C PRO A 74 -3.75 -2.57 -17.91
N LEU A 75 -2.78 -2.92 -18.79
CA LEU A 75 -1.54 -3.58 -18.37
C LEU A 75 -0.76 -2.73 -17.35
N ILE A 76 -0.70 -1.42 -17.54
CA ILE A 76 -0.02 -0.51 -16.59
C ILE A 76 -0.82 -0.47 -15.29
N GLY A 77 -2.15 -0.41 -15.35
CA GLY A 77 -3.03 -0.44 -14.19
C GLY A 77 -2.80 -1.68 -13.33
N SER A 78 -2.81 -2.86 -13.95
CA SER A 78 -2.58 -4.13 -13.24
C SER A 78 -1.18 -4.24 -12.65
N LEU A 79 -0.14 -3.83 -13.38
CA LEU A 79 1.25 -3.85 -12.92
C LEU A 79 1.47 -2.90 -11.75
N VAL A 80 1.01 -1.65 -11.86
CA VAL A 80 1.17 -0.65 -10.80
C VAL A 80 0.42 -1.08 -9.54
N THR A 81 -0.80 -1.57 -9.68
CA THR A 81 -1.60 -2.08 -8.55
C THR A 81 -0.91 -3.26 -7.87
N ALA A 82 -0.40 -4.22 -8.63
CA ALA A 82 0.34 -5.36 -8.09
C ALA A 82 1.63 -4.92 -7.40
N LEU A 83 2.37 -3.96 -7.96
CA LEU A 83 3.59 -3.41 -7.35
C LEU A 83 3.28 -2.71 -6.02
N ILE A 84 2.23 -1.90 -5.94
CA ILE A 84 1.82 -1.24 -4.70
C ILE A 84 1.49 -2.29 -3.63
N GLY A 85 0.75 -3.35 -3.99
CA GLY A 85 0.46 -4.48 -3.12
C GLY A 85 1.72 -5.19 -2.65
N GLY A 86 2.62 -5.50 -3.58
CA GLY A 86 3.90 -6.17 -3.30
C GLY A 86 4.80 -5.36 -2.38
N ILE A 87 4.93 -4.04 -2.63
CA ILE A 87 5.70 -3.12 -1.79
C ILE A 87 5.08 -3.03 -0.39
N SER A 88 3.74 -2.91 -0.28
CA SER A 88 3.04 -2.89 1.00
C SER A 88 3.29 -4.17 1.81
N GLY A 89 3.19 -5.33 1.16
CA GLY A 89 3.49 -6.63 1.78
C GLY A 89 4.96 -6.75 2.22
N TRP A 90 5.89 -6.26 1.40
CA TRP A 90 7.31 -6.23 1.73
C TRP A 90 7.62 -5.35 2.95
N LEU A 91 7.06 -4.13 2.99
CA LEU A 91 7.22 -3.21 4.12
C LEU A 91 6.63 -3.81 5.40
N PHE A 92 5.47 -4.46 5.29
CA PHE A 92 4.85 -5.15 6.41
C PHE A 92 5.70 -6.34 6.89
N TRP A 93 6.28 -7.12 5.97
CA TRP A 93 7.25 -8.16 6.32
C TRP A 93 8.47 -7.62 7.06
N LEU A 94 9.03 -6.48 6.60
CA LEU A 94 10.14 -5.85 7.30
C LEU A 94 9.78 -5.46 8.73
N THR A 95 8.57 -4.98 8.96
CA THR A 95 8.05 -4.66 10.29
C THR A 95 7.93 -5.92 11.16
N LEU A 96 7.31 -6.98 10.65
CA LEU A 96 7.14 -8.25 11.36
C LEU A 96 8.48 -8.86 11.76
N ARG A 97 9.47 -8.85 10.89
CA ARG A 97 10.83 -9.35 11.18
C ARG A 97 11.52 -8.58 12.30
N LYS A 98 11.15 -7.32 12.53
CA LYS A 98 11.71 -6.54 13.65
C LYS A 98 11.08 -6.93 14.99
N ILE A 99 9.82 -7.35 14.98
CA ILE A 99 9.09 -7.80 16.16
C ILE A 99 9.57 -9.21 16.51
N HIS A 100 9.51 -10.14 15.56
CA HIS A 100 9.92 -11.52 15.73
C HIS A 100 10.50 -12.09 14.43
N PRO A 101 11.78 -12.54 14.43
CA PRO A 101 12.47 -12.97 13.21
C PRO A 101 12.11 -14.41 12.76
N ALA A 102 10.86 -14.82 12.91
CA ALA A 102 10.41 -16.17 12.59
C ALA A 102 9.76 -16.22 11.20
N LEU A 103 10.14 -17.21 10.40
CA LEU A 103 9.66 -17.41 9.04
C LEU A 103 8.16 -17.76 8.99
N TYR A 104 7.60 -18.36 10.04
CA TYR A 104 6.17 -18.69 10.10
C TYR A 104 5.25 -17.45 10.13
N LEU A 105 5.79 -16.26 10.39
CA LEU A 105 5.05 -14.99 10.27
C LEU A 105 4.92 -14.48 8.83
N LEU A 106 5.60 -15.12 7.87
CA LEU A 106 5.54 -14.72 6.46
C LEU A 106 4.10 -14.69 5.89
N PRO A 107 3.20 -15.62 6.20
CA PRO A 107 1.82 -15.54 5.73
C PRO A 107 1.11 -14.24 6.15
N LEU A 108 1.43 -13.66 7.30
CA LEU A 108 0.87 -12.39 7.74
C LEU A 108 1.30 -11.23 6.83
N ALA A 109 2.45 -11.32 6.17
CA ALA A 109 2.91 -10.30 5.23
C ALA A 109 2.04 -10.21 3.96
N PHE A 110 1.26 -11.24 3.66
CA PHE A 110 0.32 -11.25 2.53
C PHE A 110 -1.03 -10.62 2.89
N LEU A 111 -1.34 -10.39 4.18
CA LEU A 111 -2.61 -9.77 4.59
C LEU A 111 -2.87 -8.43 3.88
N PRO A 112 -1.92 -7.47 3.79
CA PRO A 112 -2.13 -6.24 3.05
C PRO A 112 -2.54 -6.48 1.60
N ILE A 113 -1.86 -7.42 0.93
CA ILE A 113 -2.13 -7.77 -0.47
C ILE A 113 -3.54 -8.37 -0.60
N LEU A 114 -3.92 -9.28 0.31
CA LEU A 114 -5.23 -9.91 0.30
C LEU A 114 -6.36 -8.90 0.55
N PHE A 115 -6.20 -8.02 1.54
CA PHE A 115 -7.18 -6.95 1.80
C PHE A 115 -7.33 -6.02 0.59
N GLN A 116 -6.23 -5.58 0.00
CA GLN A 116 -6.27 -4.76 -1.21
C GLN A 116 -7.02 -5.45 -2.34
N TYR A 117 -6.73 -6.72 -2.58
CA TYR A 117 -7.40 -7.52 -3.59
C TYR A 117 -8.92 -7.58 -3.35
N LEU A 118 -9.36 -7.91 -2.13
CA LEU A 118 -10.78 -7.99 -1.77
C LEU A 118 -11.52 -6.66 -1.96
N TYR A 119 -10.85 -5.55 -1.64
CA TYR A 119 -11.43 -4.22 -1.83
C TYR A 119 -11.46 -3.80 -3.30
N LEU A 120 -10.43 -4.12 -4.08
CA LEU A 120 -10.38 -3.82 -5.51
C LEU A 120 -11.49 -4.52 -6.32
N MET A 121 -12.02 -5.63 -5.81
CA MET A 121 -13.16 -6.34 -6.41
C MET A 121 -14.50 -5.60 -6.26
N LYS A 122 -14.57 -4.56 -5.43
CA LYS A 122 -15.76 -3.73 -5.27
C LYS A 122 -15.72 -2.55 -6.21
N ASP A 123 -16.75 -2.35 -7.03
CA ASP A 123 -16.83 -1.24 -7.97
C ASP A 123 -16.86 0.13 -7.28
N SER A 124 -17.40 0.19 -6.05
CA SER A 124 -17.46 1.39 -5.23
C SER A 124 -16.15 1.74 -4.50
N TYR A 125 -15.11 0.91 -4.61
CA TYR A 125 -13.87 1.15 -3.88
C TYR A 125 -12.99 2.19 -4.56
N HIS A 126 -12.66 3.24 -3.83
CA HIS A 126 -11.75 4.27 -4.29
C HIS A 126 -10.29 3.83 -4.20
N TYR A 127 -9.53 4.07 -5.28
CA TYR A 127 -8.12 3.68 -5.37
C TYR A 127 -7.23 4.34 -4.31
N GLU A 128 -7.72 5.41 -3.70
CA GLU A 128 -7.08 6.14 -2.58
C GLU A 128 -6.76 5.23 -1.39
N GLY A 129 -7.63 4.28 -1.07
CA GLY A 129 -7.42 3.34 0.03
C GLY A 129 -6.21 2.44 -0.17
N LEU A 130 -5.89 2.10 -1.42
CA LEU A 130 -4.70 1.31 -1.76
C LEU A 130 -3.42 2.12 -1.51
N ILE A 131 -3.43 3.40 -1.88
CA ILE A 131 -2.32 4.32 -1.60
C ILE A 131 -2.18 4.61 -0.10
N ALA A 132 -3.30 4.81 0.60
CA ALA A 132 -3.30 5.00 2.05
C ALA A 132 -2.69 3.78 2.78
N MET A 133 -3.00 2.57 2.32
CA MET A 133 -2.42 1.34 2.88
C MET A 133 -0.91 1.21 2.61
N LEU A 134 -0.44 1.68 1.44
CA LEU A 134 0.99 1.78 1.16
C LEU A 134 1.68 2.76 2.14
N PHE A 135 1.10 3.94 2.35
CA PHE A 135 1.65 4.91 3.29
C PHE A 135 1.63 4.39 4.72
N TRP A 136 0.56 3.67 5.10
CA TRP A 136 0.48 3.03 6.42
C TRP A 136 1.58 1.98 6.62
N SER A 137 1.80 1.08 5.65
CA SER A 137 2.86 0.08 5.73
C SER A 137 4.25 0.70 5.76
N LEU A 138 4.46 1.81 5.04
CA LEU A 138 5.69 2.60 5.06
C LEU A 138 5.91 3.23 6.45
N ALA A 139 4.89 3.89 7.01
CA ALA A 139 4.97 4.52 8.32
C ALA A 139 5.28 3.49 9.43
N LEU A 140 4.62 2.32 9.40
CA LEU A 140 4.91 1.22 10.33
C LEU A 140 6.35 0.71 10.20
N SER A 141 6.84 0.57 8.97
CA SER A 141 8.21 0.14 8.71
C SER A 141 9.22 1.14 9.25
N LEU A 142 9.04 2.43 8.96
CA LEU A 142 9.89 3.52 9.48
C LEU A 142 9.84 3.59 11.00
N TYR A 143 8.66 3.50 11.59
CA TYR A 143 8.49 3.45 13.04
C TYR A 143 9.25 2.27 13.66
N SER A 144 9.13 1.07 13.10
CA SER A 144 9.81 -0.12 13.60
C SER A 144 11.34 0.00 13.55
N TYR A 145 11.87 0.76 12.59
CA TYR A 145 13.29 1.07 12.50
C TYR A 145 13.74 2.14 13.50
N GLY A 146 12.98 3.23 13.61
CA GLY A 146 13.29 4.37 14.48
C GLY A 146 13.07 4.08 15.96
N ALA A 147 12.07 3.28 16.30
CA ALA A 147 11.64 3.03 17.67
C ALA A 147 12.72 2.44 18.59
N ARG A 148 13.73 1.76 18.05
CA ARG A 148 14.85 1.21 18.85
C ARG A 148 15.78 2.29 19.42
N LYS A 149 15.80 3.50 18.84
CA LYS A 149 16.67 4.61 19.26
C LYS A 149 16.03 5.50 20.33
N PHE A 150 14.72 5.36 20.55
CA PHE A 150 13.97 6.24 21.43
C PHE A 150 13.57 5.55 22.74
N ASN A 151 13.47 6.33 23.83
CA ASN A 151 12.91 5.89 25.10
C ASN A 151 11.45 5.47 24.94
N TRP A 152 10.96 4.63 25.86
CA TRP A 152 9.61 4.08 25.86
C TRP A 152 8.52 5.16 25.65
N THR A 153 8.64 6.29 26.36
CA THR A 153 7.67 7.40 26.29
C THR A 153 7.58 8.02 24.89
N TYR A 154 8.72 8.25 24.22
CA TYR A 154 8.74 8.76 22.84
C TYR A 154 8.21 7.75 21.84
N ARG A 155 8.48 6.47 22.07
CA ARG A 155 7.97 5.38 21.21
C ARG A 155 6.45 5.33 21.25
N THR A 156 5.83 5.37 22.45
CA THR A 156 4.37 5.37 22.58
C THR A 156 3.75 6.61 21.97
N LEU A 157 4.33 7.79 22.19
CA LEU A 157 3.84 9.04 21.63
C LEU A 157 3.88 9.07 20.10
N ILE A 158 4.99 8.69 19.49
CA ILE A 158 5.11 8.59 18.03
C ILE A 158 4.15 7.53 17.48
N GLY A 159 4.01 6.39 18.16
CA GLY A 159 3.06 5.34 17.75
C GLY A 159 1.61 5.83 17.77
N CYS A 160 1.19 6.55 18.82
CA CYS A 160 -0.13 7.16 18.91
C CYS A 160 -0.35 8.23 17.83
N LEU A 161 0.63 9.09 17.57
CA LEU A 161 0.55 10.12 16.52
C LEU A 161 0.41 9.48 15.11
N LEU A 162 1.18 8.44 14.84
CA LEU A 162 1.04 7.69 13.58
C LEU A 162 -0.31 7.01 13.47
N ALA A 163 -0.78 6.36 14.54
CA ALA A 163 -2.08 5.69 14.55
C ALA A 163 -3.24 6.68 14.35
N THR A 164 -3.22 7.83 15.02
CA THR A 164 -4.25 8.86 14.84
C THR A 164 -4.20 9.50 13.47
N GLY A 165 -3.02 9.84 12.96
CA GLY A 165 -2.86 10.40 11.61
C GLY A 165 -3.36 9.45 10.53
N LEU A 166 -3.06 8.17 10.66
CA LEU A 166 -3.52 7.12 9.73
C LEU A 166 -5.02 6.87 9.85
N PHE A 167 -5.56 6.87 11.08
CA PHE A 167 -6.99 6.73 11.33
C PHE A 167 -7.79 7.87 10.67
N LEU A 168 -7.34 9.10 10.83
CA LEU A 168 -7.95 10.26 10.18
C LEU A 168 -7.86 10.18 8.65
N SER A 169 -6.76 9.64 8.12
CA SER A 169 -6.60 9.43 6.67
C SER A 169 -7.53 8.33 6.12
N LEU A 170 -7.85 7.31 6.93
CA LEU A 170 -8.68 6.17 6.50
C LEU A 170 -10.18 6.40 6.67
N ILE A 171 -10.61 7.25 7.61
CA ILE A 171 -12.04 7.52 7.88
C ILE A 171 -12.74 8.18 6.68
N HIS A 172 -11.99 8.83 5.79
CA HIS A 172 -12.55 9.52 4.63
C HIS A 172 -12.65 8.63 3.38
N ILE A 173 -12.30 7.36 3.50
CA ILE A 173 -12.40 6.35 2.44
C ILE A 173 -13.59 5.45 2.70
#